data_bd2a50903f7c6b1554cf40d60ad43bd3
#
_entry.id   bd2a50903f7c6b1554cf40d60ad43bd3
#
_cell.length_a   1.000
_cell.length_b   1.000
_cell.length_c   1.000
_cell.angle_alpha   90.00
_cell.angle_beta   90.00
_cell.angle_gamma   90.00
#
_symmetry.space_group_name_H-M   'P 1'
#
loop_
_entity.id
_entity.type
_entity.pdbx_description
1 polymer ?
#
loop_
_entity_poly.entity_id
_entity_poly.type
_entity_poly.pdbx_seq_one_letter_code
_entity_poly.pdbx_strand_id
1 'polypeptide(L)'
;MKFIVLTDTHFVPHGETLFGGDPRARLDSAVQNIRDEHGDAEFVLITGDLTHRGEMGAYHSLQQSLAGLNLPVHLMMGNHDDRECLLKVIPSVMADANGFVQFTIETPELRLICLDTAVPGTSAGHLCRDRLDFLDCELGQSSNGTKVMLALHHPPFDVGIPSLDAIRLLDSRGLEEVLDAHRSPEFIFFGHVHRAVQGLWQGLPYRIQKGINHQVALDFSLSTEIPLSFESPEFSIVTLRENGHLVIHTCDFLYNGPLFTSRHKEHQSVF
;
A
#
# COMPACT_ATOMS: atom_id res chain seq x y z
N MET A 1 -17.07 -5.63 -7.38
CA MET A 1 -16.59 -4.78 -6.28
C MET A 1 -15.52 -3.79 -6.73
N LYS A 2 -15.32 -2.67 -6.01
CA LYS A 2 -14.24 -1.70 -6.23
C LYS A 2 -13.62 -1.30 -4.89
N PHE A 3 -12.29 -1.21 -4.81
CA PHE A 3 -11.58 -0.69 -3.65
C PHE A 3 -10.34 0.12 -4.08
N ILE A 4 -9.81 0.91 -3.15
CA ILE A 4 -8.67 1.80 -3.39
C ILE A 4 -7.47 1.31 -2.59
N VAL A 5 -6.27 1.38 -3.18
CA VAL A 5 -5.03 1.06 -2.48
C VAL A 5 -4.07 2.24 -2.58
N LEU A 6 -3.63 2.74 -1.41
CA LEU A 6 -2.60 3.76 -1.24
C LEU A 6 -1.42 3.17 -0.46
N THR A 7 -0.28 3.88 -0.43
CA THR A 7 0.89 3.48 0.35
C THR A 7 1.77 4.67 0.71
N ASP A 8 2.62 4.52 1.71
CA ASP A 8 3.76 5.42 1.98
C ASP A 8 3.33 6.89 2.12
N THR A 9 2.42 7.14 3.06
CA THR A 9 1.91 8.49 3.33
C THR A 9 2.90 9.34 4.11
N HIS A 10 3.79 8.73 4.89
CA HIS A 10 4.89 9.35 5.64
C HIS A 10 4.51 10.62 6.38
N PHE A 11 3.41 10.58 7.11
CA PHE A 11 2.95 11.72 7.89
C PHE A 11 3.98 12.16 8.93
N VAL A 12 3.98 13.45 9.18
CA VAL A 12 4.75 14.11 10.25
C VAL A 12 3.78 14.85 11.17
N PRO A 13 4.20 15.28 12.37
CA PRO A 13 3.37 16.09 13.25
C PRO A 13 2.84 17.35 12.55
N HIS A 14 1.70 17.84 13.02
CA HIS A 14 1.03 18.99 12.42
C HIS A 14 1.95 20.21 12.33
N GLY A 15 2.01 20.81 11.14
CA GLY A 15 2.83 22.01 10.88
C GLY A 15 4.27 21.69 10.46
N GLU A 16 4.68 20.43 10.45
CA GLU A 16 5.99 20.01 9.94
C GLU A 16 5.93 19.67 8.45
N THR A 17 7.10 19.71 7.81
CA THR A 17 7.29 19.26 6.42
C THR A 17 8.29 18.12 6.36
N LEU A 18 8.24 17.33 5.31
CA LEU A 18 9.16 16.24 5.06
C LEU A 18 9.87 16.45 3.72
N PHE A 19 11.21 16.52 3.75
CA PHE A 19 12.05 16.79 2.57
C PHE A 19 11.64 18.06 1.79
N GLY A 20 11.02 19.05 2.49
CA GLY A 20 10.49 20.27 1.86
C GLY A 20 9.09 20.14 1.25
N GLY A 21 8.47 18.97 1.33
CA GLY A 21 7.08 18.72 0.94
C GLY A 21 6.13 18.68 2.13
N ASP A 22 4.83 18.78 1.86
CA ASP A 22 3.76 18.64 2.85
C ASP A 22 3.00 17.33 2.65
N PRO A 23 3.25 16.30 3.49
CA PRO A 23 2.55 15.01 3.39
C PRO A 23 1.03 15.14 3.56
N ARG A 24 0.60 16.08 4.41
CA ARG A 24 -0.82 16.34 4.65
C ARG A 24 -1.52 16.83 3.38
N ALA A 25 -0.97 17.88 2.74
CA ALA A 25 -1.56 18.43 1.53
C ALA A 25 -1.69 17.37 0.41
N ARG A 26 -0.72 16.45 0.32
CA ARG A 26 -0.77 15.36 -0.67
C ARG A 26 -1.86 14.35 -0.36
N LEU A 27 -1.95 13.87 0.88
CA LEU A 27 -3.03 12.93 1.24
C LEU A 27 -4.40 13.61 1.18
N ASP A 28 -4.53 14.85 1.63
CA ASP A 28 -5.81 15.58 1.55
C ASP A 28 -6.28 15.71 0.09
N SER A 29 -5.36 15.89 -0.87
CA SER A 29 -5.69 15.88 -2.31
C SER A 29 -6.15 14.50 -2.79
N ALA A 30 -5.52 13.42 -2.34
CA ALA A 30 -5.94 12.05 -2.66
C ALA A 30 -7.32 11.76 -2.06
N VAL A 31 -7.55 12.12 -0.79
CA VAL A 31 -8.83 11.98 -0.08
C VAL A 31 -9.95 12.73 -0.81
N GLN A 32 -9.68 13.98 -1.25
CA GLN A 32 -10.63 14.77 -2.02
C GLN A 32 -11.00 14.07 -3.33
N ASN A 33 -10.01 13.59 -4.09
CA ASN A 33 -10.25 12.89 -5.35
C ASN A 33 -11.03 11.58 -5.13
N ILE A 34 -10.65 10.77 -4.13
CA ILE A 34 -11.35 9.53 -3.80
C ILE A 34 -12.81 9.82 -3.45
N ARG A 35 -13.08 10.85 -2.64
CA ARG A 35 -14.43 11.22 -2.25
C ARG A 35 -15.28 11.66 -3.44
N ASP A 36 -14.71 12.45 -4.34
CA ASP A 36 -15.45 13.08 -5.43
C ASP A 36 -15.68 12.12 -6.61
N GLU A 37 -14.69 11.24 -6.91
CA GLU A 37 -14.69 10.41 -8.12
C GLU A 37 -14.87 8.90 -7.82
N HIS A 38 -14.62 8.47 -6.57
CA HIS A 38 -14.58 7.05 -6.20
C HIS A 38 -15.31 6.74 -4.91
N GLY A 39 -16.28 7.57 -4.52
CA GLY A 39 -17.10 7.36 -3.31
C GLY A 39 -17.97 6.10 -3.32
N ASP A 40 -18.02 5.38 -4.44
CA ASP A 40 -18.65 4.06 -4.60
C ASP A 40 -17.68 2.89 -4.32
N ALA A 41 -16.42 3.15 -3.91
CA ALA A 41 -15.51 2.11 -3.46
C ALA A 41 -15.99 1.50 -2.12
N GLU A 42 -15.73 0.22 -1.92
CA GLU A 42 -16.15 -0.47 -0.69
C GLU A 42 -15.24 -0.15 0.49
N PHE A 43 -13.94 0.07 0.22
CA PHE A 43 -12.96 0.47 1.24
C PHE A 43 -11.72 1.09 0.61
N VAL A 44 -10.89 1.66 1.48
CA VAL A 44 -9.53 2.12 1.19
C VAL A 44 -8.56 1.29 2.02
N LEU A 45 -7.49 0.76 1.39
CA LEU A 45 -6.36 0.12 2.06
C LEU A 45 -5.13 1.01 1.94
N ILE A 46 -4.41 1.22 3.06
CA ILE A 46 -3.08 1.86 3.06
C ILE A 46 -2.05 0.82 3.49
N THR A 47 -1.12 0.48 2.59
CA THR A 47 -0.21 -0.66 2.74
C THR A 47 1.07 -0.36 3.53
N GLY A 48 1.02 0.57 4.47
CA GLY A 48 2.10 0.85 5.43
C GLY A 48 2.83 2.17 5.19
N ASP A 49 3.83 2.42 6.02
CA ASP A 49 4.57 3.69 6.14
C ASP A 49 3.61 4.88 6.28
N LEU A 50 2.72 4.73 7.27
CA LEU A 50 1.69 5.70 7.59
C LEU A 50 2.31 7.02 8.07
N THR A 51 3.34 6.91 8.89
CA THR A 51 4.10 8.05 9.45
C THR A 51 5.58 7.93 9.11
N HIS A 52 6.33 9.02 9.26
CA HIS A 52 7.76 8.99 8.93
C HIS A 52 8.64 8.47 10.08
N ARG A 53 8.19 8.63 11.34
CA ARG A 53 8.98 8.25 12.53
C ARG A 53 8.16 7.58 13.63
N GLY A 54 6.95 7.12 13.37
CA GLY A 54 6.09 6.48 14.36
C GLY A 54 5.55 7.41 15.47
N GLU A 55 5.60 8.73 15.27
CA GLU A 55 5.24 9.71 16.30
C GLU A 55 3.73 9.81 16.48
N MET A 56 3.25 9.85 17.73
CA MET A 56 1.81 9.99 18.03
C MET A 56 1.18 11.21 17.35
N GLY A 57 1.89 12.34 17.30
CA GLY A 57 1.43 13.56 16.62
C GLY A 57 1.21 13.37 15.14
N ALA A 58 2.03 12.55 14.48
CA ALA A 58 1.89 12.21 13.07
C ALA A 58 0.66 11.32 12.81
N TYR A 59 0.41 10.32 13.67
CA TYR A 59 -0.82 9.49 13.58
C TYR A 59 -2.09 10.33 13.82
N HIS A 60 -2.08 11.29 14.74
CA HIS A 60 -3.21 12.21 14.90
C HIS A 60 -3.45 13.05 13.65
N SER A 61 -2.38 13.53 13.01
CA SER A 61 -2.49 14.30 11.76
C SER A 61 -3.03 13.44 10.62
N LEU A 62 -2.57 12.20 10.50
CA LEU A 62 -3.07 11.21 9.54
C LEU A 62 -4.56 10.93 9.76
N GLN A 63 -4.97 10.65 10.99
CA GLN A 63 -6.38 10.39 11.35
C GLN A 63 -7.28 11.56 10.95
N GLN A 64 -6.83 12.81 11.14
CA GLN A 64 -7.59 13.99 10.74
C GLN A 64 -7.78 14.08 9.22
N SER A 65 -6.75 13.78 8.42
CA SER A 65 -6.85 13.76 6.95
C SER A 65 -7.78 12.64 6.47
N LEU A 66 -7.67 11.46 7.04
CA LEU A 66 -8.52 10.30 6.68
C LEU A 66 -9.99 10.49 7.09
N ALA A 67 -10.30 11.32 8.09
CA ALA A 67 -11.67 11.64 8.47
C ALA A 67 -12.49 12.29 7.33
N GLY A 68 -11.83 12.80 6.29
CA GLY A 68 -12.48 13.28 5.07
C GLY A 68 -13.07 12.18 4.18
N LEU A 69 -12.71 10.93 4.39
CA LEU A 69 -13.25 9.77 3.66
C LEU A 69 -14.53 9.26 4.32
N ASN A 70 -15.56 9.04 3.53
CA ASN A 70 -16.82 8.40 3.96
C ASN A 70 -16.81 6.90 3.65
N LEU A 71 -15.64 6.27 3.67
CA LEU A 71 -15.40 4.87 3.36
C LEU A 71 -14.65 4.21 4.51
N PRO A 72 -14.82 2.89 4.74
CA PRO A 72 -13.94 2.14 5.62
C PRO A 72 -12.48 2.29 5.19
N VAL A 73 -11.58 2.59 6.14
CA VAL A 73 -10.15 2.69 5.88
C VAL A 73 -9.44 1.64 6.71
N HIS A 74 -8.66 0.81 6.04
CA HIS A 74 -7.84 -0.22 6.65
C HIS A 74 -6.36 0.19 6.57
N LEU A 75 -5.68 0.16 7.72
CA LEU A 75 -4.30 0.61 7.86
C LEU A 75 -3.39 -0.57 8.15
N MET A 76 -2.36 -0.74 7.34
CA MET A 76 -1.25 -1.66 7.60
C MET A 76 -0.06 -0.87 8.14
N MET A 77 0.96 -1.58 8.64
CA MET A 77 2.22 -0.98 9.07
C MET A 77 3.32 -1.16 8.03
N GLY A 78 4.21 -0.15 7.95
CA GLY A 78 5.52 -0.26 7.32
C GLY A 78 6.65 -0.11 8.34
N ASN A 79 7.89 -0.02 7.84
CA ASN A 79 9.07 0.06 8.71
C ASN A 79 9.26 1.42 9.40
N HIS A 80 8.60 2.47 8.92
CA HIS A 80 8.60 3.80 9.53
C HIS A 80 7.58 3.97 10.66
N ASP A 81 6.71 2.99 10.86
CA ASP A 81 5.64 3.04 11.84
C ASP A 81 6.05 2.46 13.20
N ASP A 82 5.44 2.99 14.27
CA ASP A 82 5.50 2.43 15.62
C ASP A 82 4.17 1.80 15.98
N ARG A 83 4.17 0.48 16.25
CA ARG A 83 2.94 -0.29 16.49
C ARG A 83 2.21 0.16 17.74
N GLU A 84 2.93 0.44 18.83
CA GLU A 84 2.33 0.86 20.10
C GLU A 84 1.67 2.23 19.95
N CYS A 85 2.35 3.18 19.32
CA CYS A 85 1.81 4.51 19.05
C CYS A 85 0.60 4.46 18.10
N LEU A 86 0.66 3.65 17.03
CA LEU A 86 -0.43 3.46 16.09
C LEU A 86 -1.70 2.95 16.79
N LEU A 87 -1.59 1.82 17.50
CA LEU A 87 -2.74 1.21 18.18
C LEU A 87 -3.29 2.09 19.30
N LYS A 88 -2.46 2.91 19.94
CA LYS A 88 -2.88 3.87 20.96
C LYS A 88 -3.65 5.05 20.39
N VAL A 89 -3.21 5.59 19.25
CA VAL A 89 -3.83 6.78 18.62
C VAL A 89 -5.04 6.39 17.78
N ILE A 90 -4.99 5.26 17.08
CA ILE A 90 -6.06 4.78 16.21
C ILE A 90 -6.52 3.39 16.66
N PRO A 91 -7.30 3.28 17.75
CA PRO A 91 -7.70 1.99 18.35
C PRO A 91 -8.58 1.12 17.43
N SER A 92 -9.07 1.68 16.33
CA SER A 92 -9.84 0.93 15.32
C SER A 92 -8.95 0.13 14.37
N VAL A 93 -7.63 0.31 14.40
CA VAL A 93 -6.69 -0.52 13.62
C VAL A 93 -6.74 -1.95 14.15
N MET A 94 -6.90 -2.88 13.23
CA MET A 94 -7.00 -4.31 13.55
C MET A 94 -5.61 -4.89 13.84
N ALA A 95 -5.53 -5.64 14.93
CA ALA A 95 -4.36 -6.44 15.29
C ALA A 95 -4.79 -7.86 15.62
N ASP A 96 -3.91 -8.82 15.40
CA ASP A 96 -4.13 -10.22 15.78
C ASP A 96 -3.95 -10.45 17.29
N ALA A 97 -4.16 -11.70 17.73
CA ALA A 97 -4.01 -12.08 19.15
C ALA A 97 -2.58 -11.92 19.67
N ASN A 98 -1.58 -11.87 18.80
CA ASN A 98 -0.16 -11.67 19.15
C ASN A 98 0.24 -10.19 19.12
N GLY A 99 -0.70 -9.29 18.77
CA GLY A 99 -0.49 -7.86 18.73
C GLY A 99 0.15 -7.35 17.44
N PHE A 100 0.28 -8.17 16.38
CA PHE A 100 0.72 -7.73 15.07
C PHE A 100 -0.45 -7.04 14.33
N VAL A 101 -0.16 -5.97 13.60
CA VAL A 101 -1.14 -5.26 12.77
C VAL A 101 -1.34 -6.06 11.46
N GLN A 102 -1.98 -7.22 11.61
CA GLN A 102 -2.33 -8.11 10.51
C GLN A 102 -3.78 -8.56 10.67
N PHE A 103 -4.48 -8.69 9.55
CA PHE A 103 -5.91 -8.90 9.51
C PHE A 103 -6.37 -9.36 8.12
N THR A 104 -7.61 -9.83 8.03
CA THR A 104 -8.26 -10.16 6.75
C THR A 104 -9.47 -9.26 6.54
N ILE A 105 -9.58 -8.70 5.33
CA ILE A 105 -10.77 -8.01 4.84
C ILE A 105 -11.57 -9.02 4.04
N GLU A 106 -12.82 -9.25 4.44
CA GLU A 106 -13.71 -10.19 3.76
C GLU A 106 -14.89 -9.47 3.12
N THR A 107 -15.12 -9.80 1.87
CA THR A 107 -16.35 -9.47 1.13
C THR A 107 -16.86 -10.74 0.44
N PRO A 108 -18.06 -10.74 -0.15
CA PRO A 108 -18.53 -11.90 -0.90
C PRO A 108 -17.60 -12.34 -2.05
N GLU A 109 -16.85 -11.41 -2.65
CA GLU A 109 -16.00 -11.65 -3.82
C GLU A 109 -14.52 -11.75 -3.49
N LEU A 110 -14.06 -11.19 -2.34
CA LEU A 110 -12.65 -11.03 -2.02
C LEU A 110 -12.34 -11.38 -0.57
N ARG A 111 -11.27 -12.13 -0.38
CA ARG A 111 -10.54 -12.29 0.87
C ARG A 111 -9.16 -11.67 0.72
N LEU A 112 -8.92 -10.51 1.32
CA LEU A 112 -7.66 -9.78 1.25
C LEU A 112 -6.94 -9.92 2.60
N ILE A 113 -5.84 -10.70 2.62
CA ILE A 113 -5.05 -10.98 3.82
C ILE A 113 -3.92 -9.95 3.89
N CYS A 114 -3.91 -9.15 4.94
CA CYS A 114 -2.94 -8.08 5.19
C CYS A 114 -1.95 -8.53 6.27
N LEU A 115 -0.65 -8.53 5.94
CA LEU A 115 0.41 -9.02 6.83
C LEU A 115 1.29 -7.89 7.36
N ASP A 116 1.59 -7.94 8.64
CA ASP A 116 2.57 -7.08 9.29
C ASP A 116 3.99 -7.61 9.04
N THR A 117 4.77 -6.90 8.26
CA THR A 117 6.18 -7.24 7.99
C THR A 117 7.17 -6.37 8.75
N ALA A 118 6.68 -5.39 9.53
CA ALA A 118 7.53 -4.44 10.24
C ALA A 118 8.27 -5.09 11.43
N VAL A 119 9.54 -4.71 11.57
CA VAL A 119 10.40 -5.10 12.69
C VAL A 119 10.94 -3.84 13.35
N PRO A 120 10.72 -3.63 14.65
CA PRO A 120 11.22 -2.45 15.34
C PRO A 120 12.73 -2.25 15.17
N GLY A 121 13.15 -1.03 14.82
CA GLY A 121 14.55 -0.64 14.72
C GLY A 121 15.28 -1.07 13.44
N THR A 122 14.58 -1.61 12.44
CA THR A 122 15.16 -1.92 11.13
C THR A 122 14.25 -1.47 10.00
N SER A 123 14.83 -1.10 8.86
CA SER A 123 14.09 -0.81 7.64
C SER A 123 13.74 -2.07 6.83
N ALA A 124 14.32 -3.22 7.16
CA ALA A 124 14.04 -4.48 6.47
C ALA A 124 12.84 -5.19 7.09
N GLY A 125 12.04 -5.84 6.25
CA GLY A 125 10.92 -6.65 6.70
C GLY A 125 11.31 -8.05 7.16
N HIS A 126 10.47 -8.66 8.00
CA HIS A 126 10.57 -10.06 8.43
C HIS A 126 9.20 -10.62 8.79
N LEU A 127 9.00 -11.90 8.54
CA LEU A 127 7.83 -12.67 8.99
C LEU A 127 8.29 -13.74 9.98
N CYS A 128 8.01 -13.55 11.28
CA CYS A 128 8.25 -14.57 12.29
C CYS A 128 7.22 -15.70 12.18
N ARG A 129 7.44 -16.76 12.94
CA ARG A 129 6.56 -17.95 12.93
C ARG A 129 5.10 -17.60 13.18
N ASP A 130 4.79 -16.76 14.17
CA ASP A 130 3.40 -16.41 14.52
C ASP A 130 2.69 -15.69 13.36
N ARG A 131 3.41 -14.85 12.60
CA ARG A 131 2.87 -14.15 11.41
C ARG A 131 2.66 -15.09 10.23
N LEU A 132 3.53 -16.07 10.07
CA LEU A 132 3.36 -17.13 9.06
C LEU A 132 2.22 -18.07 9.41
N ASP A 133 2.06 -18.43 10.70
CA ASP A 133 0.95 -19.27 11.18
C ASP A 133 -0.40 -18.57 10.99
N PHE A 134 -0.45 -17.24 11.19
CA PHE A 134 -1.63 -16.45 10.83
C PHE A 134 -1.95 -16.58 9.34
N LEU A 135 -0.97 -16.38 8.46
CA LEU A 135 -1.18 -16.51 7.01
C LEU A 135 -1.66 -17.91 6.62
N ASP A 136 -1.01 -18.95 7.15
CA ASP A 136 -1.37 -20.36 6.90
C ASP A 136 -2.82 -20.64 7.32
N CYS A 137 -3.22 -20.18 8.50
CA CYS A 137 -4.58 -20.28 9.00
C CYS A 137 -5.60 -19.56 8.08
N GLU A 138 -5.31 -18.30 7.70
CA GLU A 138 -6.20 -17.49 6.87
C GLU A 138 -6.35 -18.05 5.46
N LEU A 139 -5.28 -18.57 4.86
CA LEU A 139 -5.33 -19.24 3.56
C LEU A 139 -6.12 -20.55 3.63
N GLY A 140 -6.00 -21.29 4.74
CA GLY A 140 -6.74 -22.52 4.96
C GLY A 140 -8.26 -22.34 5.10
N GLN A 141 -8.72 -21.14 5.44
CA GLN A 141 -10.16 -20.81 5.55
C GLN A 141 -10.77 -20.33 4.22
N SER A 142 -9.99 -20.23 3.15
CA SER A 142 -10.46 -19.73 1.86
C SER A 142 -11.52 -20.66 1.28
N SER A 143 -12.70 -20.11 0.98
CA SER A 143 -13.81 -20.87 0.38
C SER A 143 -13.71 -20.91 -1.14
N ASN A 144 -14.24 -21.96 -1.75
CA ASN A 144 -14.31 -22.07 -3.20
C ASN A 144 -15.12 -20.91 -3.80
N GLY A 145 -14.51 -20.17 -4.72
CA GLY A 145 -15.15 -19.10 -5.48
C GLY A 145 -14.84 -17.67 -4.98
N THR A 146 -14.30 -17.51 -3.77
CA THR A 146 -13.82 -16.21 -3.29
C THR A 146 -12.38 -16.00 -3.74
N LYS A 147 -12.07 -14.83 -4.32
CA LYS A 147 -10.69 -14.49 -4.70
C LYS A 147 -9.85 -14.19 -3.47
N VAL A 148 -8.65 -14.72 -3.44
CA VAL A 148 -7.69 -14.48 -2.37
C VAL A 148 -6.60 -13.56 -2.88
N MET A 149 -6.33 -12.49 -2.14
CA MET A 149 -5.23 -11.56 -2.41
C MET A 149 -4.45 -11.31 -1.13
N LEU A 150 -3.20 -10.92 -1.30
CA LEU A 150 -2.34 -10.55 -0.19
C LEU A 150 -1.96 -9.07 -0.27
N ALA A 151 -1.68 -8.48 0.88
CA ALA A 151 -1.02 -7.20 1.00
C ALA A 151 0.09 -7.29 2.04
N LEU A 152 1.30 -6.87 1.66
CA LEU A 152 2.47 -6.77 2.50
C LEU A 152 3.12 -5.41 2.26
N HIS A 153 3.79 -4.85 3.28
CA HIS A 153 4.54 -3.62 3.04
C HIS A 153 5.82 -3.90 2.24
N HIS A 154 6.67 -4.81 2.71
CA HIS A 154 7.95 -5.14 2.10
C HIS A 154 7.82 -6.22 1.02
N PRO A 155 8.32 -6.00 -0.22
CA PRO A 155 8.41 -7.06 -1.22
C PRO A 155 9.44 -8.12 -0.81
N PRO A 156 9.19 -9.42 -1.09
CA PRO A 156 10.10 -10.51 -0.72
C PRO A 156 11.17 -10.81 -1.77
N PHE A 157 11.33 -9.95 -2.75
CA PHE A 157 12.23 -10.12 -3.91
C PHE A 157 12.96 -8.83 -4.26
N ASP A 158 14.02 -8.94 -5.04
CA ASP A 158 14.75 -7.79 -5.57
C ASP A 158 13.97 -7.09 -6.67
N VAL A 159 13.82 -5.77 -6.55
CA VAL A 159 13.20 -4.92 -7.58
C VAL A 159 14.24 -4.35 -8.56
N GLY A 160 15.52 -4.66 -8.35
CA GLY A 160 16.65 -4.20 -9.16
C GLY A 160 17.15 -2.80 -8.79
N ILE A 161 16.72 -2.26 -7.66
CA ILE A 161 17.24 -1.01 -7.08
C ILE A 161 18.04 -1.40 -5.83
N PRO A 162 19.39 -1.48 -5.89
CA PRO A 162 20.19 -2.11 -4.85
C PRO A 162 20.01 -1.56 -3.45
N SER A 163 19.75 -0.24 -3.32
CA SER A 163 19.51 0.40 -2.03
C SER A 163 18.19 -0.06 -1.39
N LEU A 164 17.17 -0.38 -2.18
CA LEU A 164 15.88 -0.91 -1.71
C LEU A 164 15.92 -2.42 -1.55
N ASP A 165 16.63 -3.12 -2.42
CA ASP A 165 16.80 -4.58 -2.34
C ASP A 165 17.48 -4.99 -1.02
N ALA A 166 18.35 -4.13 -0.48
CA ALA A 166 19.01 -4.34 0.81
C ALA A 166 18.06 -4.29 2.03
N ILE A 167 16.88 -3.67 1.89
CA ILE A 167 15.91 -3.45 2.98
C ILE A 167 14.53 -4.07 2.70
N ARG A 168 14.43 -4.98 1.74
CA ARG A 168 13.21 -5.75 1.45
C ARG A 168 12.85 -6.72 2.58
N LEU A 169 11.88 -7.59 2.39
CA LEU A 169 11.67 -8.76 3.25
C LEU A 169 12.86 -9.72 3.04
N LEU A 170 13.78 -9.78 4.01
CA LEU A 170 15.09 -10.46 3.82
C LEU A 170 15.00 -11.98 3.84
N ASP A 171 14.04 -12.57 4.57
CA ASP A 171 13.81 -14.01 4.62
C ASP A 171 12.41 -14.33 4.08
N SER A 172 12.33 -14.60 2.79
CA SER A 172 11.09 -14.94 2.10
C SER A 172 10.72 -16.43 2.18
N ARG A 173 11.63 -17.28 2.60
CA ARG A 173 11.46 -18.75 2.51
C ARG A 173 10.22 -19.25 3.23
N GLY A 174 9.96 -18.78 4.46
CA GLY A 174 8.77 -19.18 5.20
C GLY A 174 7.48 -18.75 4.50
N LEU A 175 7.47 -17.56 3.89
CA LEU A 175 6.34 -17.08 3.07
C LEU A 175 6.15 -17.96 1.83
N GLU A 176 7.22 -18.29 1.12
CA GLU A 176 7.19 -19.16 -0.06
C GLU A 176 6.63 -20.55 0.28
N GLU A 177 7.09 -21.16 1.39
CA GLU A 177 6.62 -22.47 1.85
C GLU A 177 5.09 -22.46 2.14
N VAL A 178 4.56 -21.42 2.78
CA VAL A 178 3.12 -21.28 3.04
C VAL A 178 2.35 -21.09 1.74
N LEU A 179 2.83 -20.23 0.84
CA LEU A 179 2.16 -19.98 -0.44
C LEU A 179 2.14 -21.23 -1.34
N ASP A 180 3.21 -22.01 -1.37
CA ASP A 180 3.29 -23.27 -2.12
C ASP A 180 2.30 -24.33 -1.59
N ALA A 181 2.08 -24.35 -0.28
CA ALA A 181 1.13 -25.30 0.34
C ALA A 181 -0.32 -25.01 -0.05
N HIS A 182 -0.71 -23.74 -0.15
CA HIS A 182 -2.09 -23.35 -0.39
C HIS A 182 -2.42 -23.05 -1.85
N ARG A 183 -1.49 -22.43 -2.60
CA ARG A 183 -1.66 -22.03 -4.03
C ARG A 183 -2.92 -21.20 -4.32
N SER A 184 -3.47 -20.55 -3.31
CA SER A 184 -4.75 -19.85 -3.41
C SER A 184 -4.65 -18.35 -3.71
N PRO A 185 -3.58 -17.60 -3.33
CA PRO A 185 -3.48 -16.19 -3.67
C PRO A 185 -3.37 -15.99 -5.19
N GLU A 186 -4.11 -14.99 -5.70
CA GLU A 186 -4.14 -14.64 -7.12
C GLU A 186 -3.40 -13.33 -7.42
N PHE A 187 -3.12 -12.51 -6.40
CA PHE A 187 -2.48 -11.22 -6.55
C PHE A 187 -1.86 -10.74 -5.23
N ILE A 188 -0.78 -9.92 -5.33
CA ILE A 188 -0.13 -9.33 -4.15
C ILE A 188 0.08 -7.82 -4.34
N PHE A 189 -0.28 -7.04 -3.31
CA PHE A 189 0.03 -5.61 -3.22
C PHE A 189 1.20 -5.37 -2.26
N PHE A 190 2.10 -4.42 -2.64
CA PHE A 190 3.21 -3.99 -1.80
C PHE A 190 3.31 -2.47 -1.75
N GLY A 191 3.98 -1.95 -0.70
CA GLY A 191 4.45 -0.58 -0.55
C GLY A 191 5.97 -0.49 -0.61
N HIS A 192 6.56 0.33 0.28
CA HIS A 192 7.98 0.41 0.62
C HIS A 192 8.90 0.97 -0.47
N VAL A 193 8.70 0.63 -1.72
CA VAL A 193 9.61 0.94 -2.83
C VAL A 193 9.40 2.36 -3.37
N HIS A 194 8.25 2.96 -3.11
CA HIS A 194 7.84 4.28 -3.62
C HIS A 194 7.97 4.42 -5.14
N ARG A 195 7.79 3.30 -5.88
CA ARG A 195 7.82 3.26 -7.34
C ARG A 195 6.73 2.36 -7.87
N ALA A 196 6.18 2.71 -9.04
CA ALA A 196 5.29 1.82 -9.75
C ALA A 196 6.10 0.67 -10.35
N VAL A 197 6.04 -0.50 -9.70
CA VAL A 197 6.66 -1.74 -10.16
C VAL A 197 5.58 -2.81 -10.25
N GLN A 198 5.62 -3.62 -11.29
CA GLN A 198 4.71 -4.74 -11.46
C GLN A 198 5.43 -5.90 -12.15
N GLY A 199 5.00 -7.12 -11.85
CA GLY A 199 5.62 -8.31 -12.41
C GLY A 199 5.01 -9.58 -11.89
N LEU A 200 5.79 -10.65 -11.93
CA LEU A 200 5.47 -11.96 -11.38
C LEU A 200 6.53 -12.37 -10.37
N TRP A 201 6.09 -12.84 -9.21
CA TRP A 201 6.93 -13.48 -8.22
C TRP A 201 6.32 -14.83 -7.85
N GLN A 202 7.08 -15.91 -7.96
CA GLN A 202 6.59 -17.29 -7.77
C GLN A 202 5.31 -17.62 -8.59
N GLY A 203 5.19 -17.01 -9.78
CA GLY A 203 4.01 -17.15 -10.62
C GLY A 203 2.82 -16.26 -10.23
N LEU A 204 2.89 -15.58 -9.10
CA LEU A 204 1.86 -14.64 -8.63
C LEU A 204 2.08 -13.24 -9.20
N PRO A 205 1.10 -12.64 -9.86
CA PRO A 205 1.18 -11.25 -10.26
C PRO A 205 1.19 -10.33 -9.03
N TYR A 206 1.98 -9.27 -9.12
CA TYR A 206 2.08 -8.28 -8.05
C TYR A 206 2.10 -6.86 -8.57
N ARG A 207 1.78 -5.92 -7.67
CA ARG A 207 1.96 -4.49 -7.86
C ARG A 207 2.57 -3.85 -6.62
N ILE A 208 3.60 -3.05 -6.85
CA ILE A 208 4.14 -2.09 -5.89
C ILE A 208 3.70 -0.71 -6.38
N GLN A 209 3.30 0.17 -5.48
CA GLN A 209 2.73 1.47 -5.82
C GLN A 209 3.71 2.60 -5.53
N LYS A 210 3.50 3.74 -6.17
CA LYS A 210 4.13 5.00 -5.77
C LYS A 210 3.61 5.44 -4.40
N GLY A 211 4.49 6.00 -3.61
CA GLY A 211 4.12 6.65 -2.35
C GLY A 211 3.23 7.87 -2.55
N ILE A 212 2.39 8.15 -1.57
CA ILE A 212 1.54 9.36 -1.60
C ILE A 212 2.38 10.62 -1.37
N ASN A 213 3.42 10.55 -0.54
CA ASN A 213 4.20 11.74 -0.21
C ASN A 213 5.35 11.99 -1.18
N HIS A 214 6.34 11.13 -1.25
CA HIS A 214 7.53 11.26 -2.08
C HIS A 214 7.83 9.94 -2.79
N GLN A 215 8.72 10.00 -3.78
CA GLN A 215 9.13 8.83 -4.55
C GLN A 215 10.62 8.57 -4.35
N VAL A 216 11.03 7.33 -4.53
CA VAL A 216 12.43 6.98 -4.73
C VAL A 216 12.75 7.17 -6.21
N ALA A 217 13.82 7.88 -6.55
CA ALA A 217 14.24 8.04 -7.93
C ALA A 217 14.70 6.68 -8.51
N LEU A 218 14.45 6.46 -9.80
CA LEU A 218 14.87 5.21 -10.44
C LEU A 218 16.39 5.22 -10.63
N ASP A 219 17.09 4.52 -9.76
CA ASP A 219 18.55 4.39 -9.77
C ASP A 219 18.97 2.93 -9.64
N PHE A 220 19.55 2.38 -10.68
CA PHE A 220 20.09 1.02 -10.73
C PHE A 220 21.58 0.95 -10.37
N SER A 221 22.17 2.06 -9.94
CA SER A 221 23.58 2.07 -9.50
C SER A 221 23.73 1.34 -8.16
N LEU A 222 24.97 0.98 -7.83
CA LEU A 222 25.30 0.37 -6.54
C LEU A 222 25.44 1.42 -5.41
N SER A 223 24.64 2.49 -5.46
CA SER A 223 24.61 3.49 -4.41
C SER A 223 23.99 2.90 -3.13
N THR A 224 24.53 3.29 -1.98
CA THR A 224 23.91 3.03 -0.67
C THR A 224 22.96 4.14 -0.26
N GLU A 225 22.93 5.25 -0.99
CA GLU A 225 21.99 6.34 -0.78
C GLU A 225 20.69 6.05 -1.53
N ILE A 226 19.58 6.47 -0.96
CA ILE A 226 18.26 6.38 -1.58
C ILE A 226 17.89 7.77 -2.09
N PRO A 227 18.06 8.05 -3.40
CA PRO A 227 17.72 9.35 -3.95
C PRO A 227 16.19 9.51 -3.99
N LEU A 228 15.71 10.66 -3.53
CA LEU A 228 14.29 10.97 -3.43
C LEU A 228 13.86 11.98 -4.48
N SER A 229 12.59 11.93 -4.87
CA SER A 229 11.97 12.88 -5.79
C SER A 229 10.52 13.19 -5.39
N PHE A 230 9.98 14.26 -5.95
CA PHE A 230 8.56 14.60 -5.88
C PHE A 230 7.86 14.35 -7.22
N GLU A 231 8.21 13.27 -7.93
CA GLU A 231 7.39 12.79 -9.04
C GLU A 231 5.93 12.68 -8.63
N SER A 232 5.00 12.82 -9.59
CA SER A 232 3.56 12.76 -9.29
C SER A 232 3.21 11.49 -8.53
N PRO A 233 2.55 11.60 -7.36
CA PRO A 233 2.05 10.45 -6.62
C PRO A 233 0.83 9.84 -7.29
N GLU A 234 0.51 8.61 -6.94
CA GLU A 234 -0.64 7.90 -7.49
C GLU A 234 -1.28 6.98 -6.46
N PHE A 235 -2.53 6.60 -6.70
CA PHE A 235 -3.15 5.47 -6.02
C PHE A 235 -3.75 4.48 -7.03
N SER A 236 -4.02 3.26 -6.58
CA SER A 236 -4.65 2.24 -7.41
C SER A 236 -6.15 2.16 -7.15
N ILE A 237 -6.92 2.11 -8.24
CA ILE A 237 -8.34 1.76 -8.25
C ILE A 237 -8.43 0.31 -8.69
N VAL A 238 -8.82 -0.56 -7.79
CA VAL A 238 -8.90 -2.00 -8.01
C VAL A 238 -10.35 -2.39 -8.22
N THR A 239 -10.64 -3.06 -9.33
CA THR A 239 -11.99 -3.57 -9.63
C THR A 239 -11.96 -5.07 -9.88
N LEU A 240 -12.81 -5.80 -9.16
CA LEU A 240 -13.18 -7.16 -9.46
C LEU A 240 -14.48 -7.16 -10.26
N ARG A 241 -14.42 -7.69 -11.47
CA ARG A 241 -15.58 -7.80 -12.37
C ARG A 241 -16.34 -9.10 -12.09
N GLU A 242 -17.64 -9.14 -12.41
CA GLU A 242 -18.50 -10.32 -12.28
C GLU A 242 -17.96 -11.57 -12.99
N ASN A 243 -17.21 -11.39 -14.08
CA ASN A 243 -16.53 -12.46 -14.79
C ASN A 243 -15.21 -12.92 -14.12
N GLY A 244 -14.89 -12.40 -12.92
CA GLY A 244 -13.70 -12.73 -12.17
C GLY A 244 -12.42 -12.00 -12.62
N HIS A 245 -12.50 -11.07 -13.59
CA HIS A 245 -11.34 -10.31 -14.00
C HIS A 245 -10.96 -9.25 -12.97
N LEU A 246 -9.69 -9.24 -12.58
CA LEU A 246 -9.05 -8.18 -11.81
C LEU A 246 -8.56 -7.10 -12.78
N VAL A 247 -9.00 -5.86 -12.55
CA VAL A 247 -8.51 -4.69 -13.30
C VAL A 247 -8.01 -3.66 -12.31
N ILE A 248 -6.80 -3.15 -12.53
CA ILE A 248 -6.18 -2.14 -11.68
C ILE A 248 -5.85 -0.91 -12.54
N HIS A 249 -6.49 0.20 -12.23
CA HIS A 249 -6.17 1.49 -12.80
C HIS A 249 -5.27 2.28 -11.85
N THR A 250 -4.38 3.08 -12.42
CA THR A 250 -3.59 4.08 -11.69
C THR A 250 -4.27 5.43 -11.83
N CYS A 251 -4.47 6.13 -10.72
CA CYS A 251 -4.97 7.49 -10.67
C CYS A 251 -3.86 8.46 -10.27
N ASP A 252 -3.45 9.34 -11.18
CA ASP A 252 -2.66 10.53 -10.87
C ASP A 252 -3.63 11.63 -10.39
N PHE A 253 -3.85 11.66 -9.09
CA PHE A 253 -4.85 12.53 -8.47
C PHE A 253 -4.44 14.01 -8.39
N LEU A 254 -3.18 14.32 -8.70
CA LEU A 254 -2.71 15.71 -8.80
C LEU A 254 -2.83 16.27 -10.22
N TYR A 255 -3.18 15.45 -11.21
CA TYR A 255 -3.39 15.93 -12.56
C TYR A 255 -4.62 16.86 -12.62
N ASN A 256 -4.39 18.09 -12.99
CA ASN A 256 -5.41 19.13 -13.15
C ASN A 256 -5.44 19.72 -14.55
N GLY A 257 -4.81 19.05 -15.51
CA GLY A 257 -4.80 19.48 -16.90
C GLY A 257 -6.17 19.37 -17.57
N PRO A 258 -6.33 19.97 -18.76
CA PRO A 258 -7.59 19.95 -19.47
C PRO A 258 -7.98 18.53 -19.91
N LEU A 259 -9.26 18.21 -19.81
CA LEU A 259 -9.85 17.03 -20.42
C LEU A 259 -10.41 17.40 -21.80
N PHE A 260 -10.15 16.58 -22.78
CA PHE A 260 -10.69 16.75 -24.14
C PHE A 260 -11.17 15.40 -24.68
N THR A 261 -12.13 15.45 -25.62
CA THR A 261 -12.64 14.24 -26.27
C THR A 261 -11.94 14.03 -27.61
N SER A 262 -11.83 12.78 -28.06
CA SER A 262 -11.27 12.43 -29.38
C SER A 262 -12.01 13.05 -30.57
N ARG A 263 -13.20 13.66 -30.31
CA ARG A 263 -13.96 14.41 -31.32
C ARG A 263 -13.53 15.88 -31.46
N HIS A 264 -12.66 16.40 -30.60
CA HIS A 264 -12.02 17.70 -30.78
C HIS A 264 -11.11 17.59 -32.01
N LYS A 265 -11.42 18.41 -33.01
CA LYS A 265 -10.71 18.39 -34.31
C LYS A 265 -9.21 18.57 -34.11
N GLU A 266 -8.45 17.87 -34.92
CA GLU A 266 -6.99 17.74 -34.94
C GLU A 266 -6.17 19.07 -35.09
N HIS A 267 -6.76 20.25 -34.86
CA HIS A 267 -6.16 21.55 -35.16
C HIS A 267 -5.90 22.47 -33.94
N GLN A 268 -6.03 22.00 -32.73
CA GLN A 268 -5.56 22.80 -31.58
C GLN A 268 -4.35 22.10 -30.96
N SER A 269 -3.17 22.69 -31.15
CA SER A 269 -1.96 22.27 -30.43
C SER A 269 -2.19 22.48 -28.95
N VAL A 270 -2.01 21.44 -28.17
CA VAL A 270 -2.18 21.42 -26.69
C VAL A 270 -0.88 21.86 -25.99
N PHE A 271 0.13 22.33 -26.76
CA PHE A 271 1.43 22.79 -26.22
C PHE A 271 1.73 24.23 -26.68
#